data_9f688993e791ec5d03606d507601cd19
#
_entry.id   9f688993e791ec5d03606d507601cd19
#
_cell.length_a   1.000
_cell.length_b   1.000
_cell.length_c   1.000
_cell.angle_alpha   90.00
_cell.angle_beta   90.00
_cell.angle_gamma   90.00
#
_symmetry.space_group_name_H-M   'P 1'
#
loop_
_entity.id
_entity.type
_entity.pdbx_description
1 polymer ?
#
loop_
_entity_poly.entity_id
_entity_poly.type
_entity_poly.pdbx_seq_one_letter_code
_entity_poly.pdbx_strand_id
1 'polypeptide(L)'
;MSQEILRVDDCNVIAVDWGSNGGSMFPYTQATANTQIVGAIVAQMIAFLMQETGNSAISYHLIGHSLGSHTMGYAGMRVPGLGRITGLDPAEPYFQGTEPMIRLDPTDAELVDIIHSDGGFFFTSLGYGMYDPTGHLDFYPNGGIEMPGCDEGLTHYIDMNGGIYEGGREYVACNHLKAIAYFHDSINSVCPMMAYPCRDYDRFEDGHCLDCGQGGCAQMGYHADRYKPAPGVTNLKYYLDTAARSPTCLYHYQIMITLGTDSDAQELDGFLHLSFVTQTGTVTEYYKLTEDPIKLQPGNSYLYFLKLPTDLGNLQRVRFLWDYDWSIANPTTWFIFSKPKIWMDQIQVLAGESQNRMSFCAFNNYFVEDVSTDLRLC
;
A
#
# COMPACT_ATOMS: atom_id res chain seq x y z
N MET A 1 -8.47 -10.55 -14.63
CA MET A 1 -8.56 -11.24 -13.33
C MET A 1 -8.72 -12.76 -13.47
N SER A 2 -9.81 -13.32 -14.01
CA SER A 2 -10.04 -14.79 -14.08
C SER A 2 -8.89 -15.56 -14.73
N GLN A 3 -8.35 -15.05 -15.85
CA GLN A 3 -7.21 -15.68 -16.53
C GLN A 3 -5.93 -15.68 -15.68
N GLU A 4 -5.72 -14.63 -14.89
CA GLU A 4 -4.53 -14.55 -14.02
C GLU A 4 -4.64 -15.53 -12.85
N ILE A 5 -5.83 -15.68 -12.25
CA ILE A 5 -6.08 -16.69 -11.19
C ILE A 5 -5.80 -18.10 -11.71
N LEU A 6 -6.34 -18.43 -12.90
CA LEU A 6 -6.16 -19.75 -13.53
C LEU A 6 -4.70 -20.06 -13.97
N ARG A 7 -3.81 -19.07 -13.94
CA ARG A 7 -2.37 -19.27 -14.17
C ARG A 7 -1.63 -19.73 -12.92
N VAL A 8 -2.13 -19.36 -11.74
CA VAL A 8 -1.45 -19.64 -10.45
C VAL A 8 -2.09 -20.78 -9.69
N ASP A 9 -3.40 -20.97 -9.84
CA ASP A 9 -4.15 -21.99 -9.10
C ASP A 9 -4.98 -22.88 -10.02
N ASP A 10 -5.00 -24.18 -9.72
CA ASP A 10 -5.90 -25.15 -10.35
C ASP A 10 -7.27 -25.07 -9.68
N CYS A 11 -8.09 -24.15 -10.13
CA CYS A 11 -9.40 -23.86 -9.56
C CYS A 11 -10.46 -23.59 -10.63
N ASN A 12 -11.72 -23.48 -10.22
CA ASN A 12 -12.82 -23.02 -11.08
C ASN A 12 -13.13 -21.55 -10.75
N VAL A 13 -13.22 -20.71 -11.77
CA VAL A 13 -13.60 -19.29 -11.62
C VAL A 13 -14.99 -19.10 -12.19
N ILE A 14 -15.93 -18.64 -11.35
CA ILE A 14 -17.32 -18.39 -11.69
C ILE A 14 -17.58 -16.89 -11.61
N ALA A 15 -17.95 -16.27 -12.72
CA ALA A 15 -18.34 -14.86 -12.76
C ALA A 15 -19.85 -14.74 -12.49
N VAL A 16 -20.20 -13.90 -11.52
CA VAL A 16 -21.60 -13.56 -11.20
C VAL A 16 -21.96 -12.25 -11.90
N ASP A 17 -22.77 -12.33 -12.96
CA ASP A 17 -23.32 -11.16 -13.64
C ASP A 17 -24.76 -10.92 -13.18
N TRP A 18 -24.97 -9.79 -12.50
CA TRP A 18 -26.29 -9.33 -12.06
C TRP A 18 -26.64 -7.92 -12.56
N GLY A 19 -25.76 -7.34 -13.41
CA GLY A 19 -25.86 -5.96 -13.88
C GLY A 19 -27.16 -5.66 -14.65
N SER A 20 -27.61 -6.57 -15.53
CA SER A 20 -28.79 -6.37 -16.35
C SER A 20 -30.13 -6.53 -15.58
N ASN A 21 -30.13 -7.28 -14.46
CA ASN A 21 -31.35 -7.67 -13.75
C ASN A 21 -31.48 -7.12 -12.32
N GLY A 22 -30.56 -6.33 -11.85
CA GLY A 22 -30.61 -5.87 -10.47
C GLY A 22 -29.47 -5.01 -9.99
N GLY A 23 -28.35 -4.98 -10.73
CA GLY A 23 -27.16 -4.21 -10.41
C GLY A 23 -27.04 -2.87 -11.15
N SER A 24 -28.13 -2.39 -11.77
CA SER A 24 -28.11 -1.06 -12.42
C SER A 24 -27.76 0.03 -11.41
N MET A 25 -26.86 0.92 -11.78
CA MET A 25 -26.47 2.05 -10.93
C MET A 25 -27.65 2.98 -10.62
N PHE A 26 -28.72 2.96 -11.42
CA PHE A 26 -29.90 3.80 -11.21
C PHE A 26 -31.19 2.98 -11.26
N PRO A 27 -32.03 3.07 -10.22
CA PRO A 27 -31.77 3.78 -8.95
C PRO A 27 -30.83 2.97 -8.04
N TYR A 28 -29.82 3.62 -7.49
CA TYR A 28 -28.80 3.00 -6.62
C TYR A 28 -29.39 2.29 -5.41
N THR A 29 -30.45 2.86 -4.82
CA THR A 29 -31.19 2.25 -3.70
C THR A 29 -31.73 0.87 -4.03
N GLN A 30 -32.19 0.66 -5.28
CA GLN A 30 -32.70 -0.65 -5.72
C GLN A 30 -31.52 -1.64 -5.86
N ALA A 31 -30.40 -1.21 -6.44
CA ALA A 31 -29.21 -2.05 -6.52
C ALA A 31 -28.71 -2.46 -5.12
N THR A 32 -28.67 -1.50 -4.18
CA THR A 32 -28.34 -1.77 -2.77
C THR A 32 -29.27 -2.82 -2.15
N ALA A 33 -30.60 -2.70 -2.31
CA ALA A 33 -31.52 -3.68 -1.80
C ALA A 33 -31.37 -5.08 -2.45
N ASN A 34 -31.03 -5.11 -3.73
CA ASN A 34 -30.84 -6.36 -4.48
C ASN A 34 -29.61 -7.15 -4.06
N THR A 35 -28.59 -6.53 -3.41
CA THR A 35 -27.41 -7.22 -2.91
C THR A 35 -27.77 -8.42 -2.04
N GLN A 36 -28.80 -8.30 -1.20
CA GLN A 36 -29.25 -9.36 -0.31
C GLN A 36 -29.80 -10.57 -1.08
N ILE A 37 -30.58 -10.29 -2.14
CA ILE A 37 -31.19 -11.35 -2.99
C ILE A 37 -30.09 -12.05 -3.78
N VAL A 38 -29.19 -11.29 -4.40
CA VAL A 38 -28.08 -11.85 -5.18
C VAL A 38 -27.14 -12.67 -4.28
N GLY A 39 -26.83 -12.17 -3.07
CA GLY A 39 -26.05 -12.91 -2.08
C GLY A 39 -26.71 -14.24 -1.68
N ALA A 40 -28.03 -14.26 -1.50
CA ALA A 40 -28.74 -15.49 -1.21
C ALA A 40 -28.70 -16.48 -2.39
N ILE A 41 -28.76 -16.00 -3.64
CA ILE A 41 -28.61 -16.84 -4.84
C ILE A 41 -27.22 -17.43 -4.95
N VAL A 42 -26.18 -16.63 -4.68
CA VAL A 42 -24.79 -17.09 -4.64
C VAL A 42 -24.62 -18.18 -3.57
N ALA A 43 -25.17 -17.97 -2.38
CA ALA A 43 -25.13 -19.00 -1.32
C ALA A 43 -25.83 -20.30 -1.73
N GLN A 44 -26.98 -20.23 -2.40
CA GLN A 44 -27.66 -21.42 -2.93
C GLN A 44 -26.81 -22.14 -3.98
N MET A 45 -26.14 -21.41 -4.87
CA MET A 45 -25.23 -21.97 -5.85
C MET A 45 -24.07 -22.70 -5.17
N ILE A 46 -23.45 -22.10 -4.14
CA ILE A 46 -22.37 -22.73 -3.37
C ILE A 46 -22.89 -24.01 -2.71
N ALA A 47 -24.04 -23.97 -2.05
CA ALA A 47 -24.63 -25.14 -1.41
C ALA A 47 -24.90 -26.28 -2.42
N PHE A 48 -25.37 -25.96 -3.62
CA PHE A 48 -25.56 -26.92 -4.71
C PHE A 48 -24.21 -27.52 -5.15
N LEU A 49 -23.20 -26.67 -5.37
CA LEU A 49 -21.86 -27.16 -5.76
C LEU A 49 -21.24 -28.05 -4.68
N MET A 50 -21.37 -27.67 -3.40
CA MET A 50 -20.90 -28.52 -2.28
C MET A 50 -21.58 -29.89 -2.28
N GLN A 51 -22.88 -29.94 -2.53
CA GLN A 51 -23.64 -31.18 -2.61
C GLN A 51 -23.19 -32.05 -3.79
N GLU A 52 -23.02 -31.48 -4.97
CA GLU A 52 -22.71 -32.22 -6.20
C GLU A 52 -21.24 -32.64 -6.30
N THR A 53 -20.31 -31.86 -5.71
CA THR A 53 -18.86 -32.11 -5.83
C THR A 53 -18.23 -32.69 -4.59
N GLY A 54 -18.89 -32.60 -3.44
CA GLY A 54 -18.33 -32.98 -2.14
C GLY A 54 -17.31 -31.97 -1.57
N ASN A 55 -17.10 -30.82 -2.21
CA ASN A 55 -16.21 -29.77 -1.70
C ASN A 55 -16.77 -29.16 -0.41
N SER A 56 -15.89 -28.78 0.50
CA SER A 56 -16.29 -28.09 1.74
C SER A 56 -16.33 -26.57 1.54
N ALA A 57 -17.06 -25.86 2.40
CA ALA A 57 -17.19 -24.41 2.35
C ALA A 57 -15.84 -23.67 2.41
N ILE A 58 -14.86 -24.23 3.10
CA ILE A 58 -13.50 -23.66 3.23
C ILE A 58 -12.76 -23.51 1.89
N SER A 59 -13.16 -24.25 0.84
CA SER A 59 -12.52 -24.20 -0.47
C SER A 59 -13.05 -23.09 -1.39
N TYR A 60 -14.04 -22.30 -0.92
CA TYR A 60 -14.60 -21.22 -1.70
C TYR A 60 -13.99 -19.87 -1.28
N HIS A 61 -13.62 -19.08 -2.29
CA HIS A 61 -13.18 -17.71 -2.16
C HIS A 61 -14.10 -16.80 -2.96
N LEU A 62 -14.80 -15.88 -2.30
CA LEU A 62 -15.68 -14.90 -2.92
C LEU A 62 -14.93 -13.57 -3.06
N ILE A 63 -15.03 -12.95 -4.24
CA ILE A 63 -14.40 -11.66 -4.52
C ILE A 63 -15.50 -10.70 -4.99
N GLY A 64 -15.63 -9.56 -4.30
CA GLY A 64 -16.63 -8.56 -4.65
C GLY A 64 -16.04 -7.15 -4.69
N HIS A 65 -16.50 -6.31 -5.62
CA HIS A 65 -16.15 -4.89 -5.70
C HIS A 65 -17.36 -4.04 -5.37
N SER A 66 -17.16 -2.96 -4.62
CA SER A 66 -18.23 -2.00 -4.32
C SER A 66 -19.45 -2.68 -3.65
N LEU A 67 -20.65 -2.54 -4.19
CA LEU A 67 -21.85 -3.28 -3.77
C LEU A 67 -21.64 -4.81 -3.81
N GLY A 68 -20.78 -5.29 -4.70
CA GLY A 68 -20.43 -6.71 -4.78
C GLY A 68 -19.75 -7.23 -3.51
N SER A 69 -18.99 -6.40 -2.79
CA SER A 69 -18.40 -6.78 -1.51
C SER A 69 -19.46 -7.15 -0.47
N HIS A 70 -20.49 -6.32 -0.33
CA HIS A 70 -21.62 -6.61 0.57
C HIS A 70 -22.47 -7.78 0.08
N THR A 71 -22.61 -7.92 -1.25
CA THR A 71 -23.27 -9.09 -1.85
C THR A 71 -22.58 -10.39 -1.43
N MET A 72 -21.23 -10.41 -1.43
CA MET A 72 -20.45 -11.58 -0.99
C MET A 72 -20.59 -11.78 0.52
N GLY A 73 -20.65 -10.72 1.33
CA GLY A 73 -20.96 -10.81 2.77
C GLY A 73 -22.32 -11.50 3.00
N TYR A 74 -23.37 -11.05 2.31
CA TYR A 74 -24.69 -11.70 2.40
C TYR A 74 -24.69 -13.17 1.95
N ALA A 75 -23.80 -13.56 1.04
CA ALA A 75 -23.61 -14.96 0.71
C ALA A 75 -22.88 -15.70 1.85
N GLY A 76 -21.82 -15.12 2.40
CA GLY A 76 -21.02 -15.69 3.49
C GLY A 76 -21.84 -15.98 4.75
N MET A 77 -22.69 -15.04 5.18
CA MET A 77 -23.63 -15.22 6.29
C MET A 77 -24.51 -16.46 6.15
N ARG A 78 -24.71 -16.98 4.92
CA ARG A 78 -25.55 -18.14 4.59
C ARG A 78 -24.77 -19.41 4.30
N VAL A 79 -23.44 -19.34 4.27
CA VAL A 79 -22.55 -20.48 4.01
C VAL A 79 -21.59 -20.65 5.18
N PRO A 80 -22.00 -21.34 6.25
CA PRO A 80 -21.16 -21.55 7.43
C PRO A 80 -19.81 -22.18 7.08
N GLY A 81 -18.70 -21.58 7.56
CA GLY A 81 -17.37 -22.05 7.30
C GLY A 81 -16.84 -21.72 5.89
N LEU A 82 -17.42 -20.71 5.23
CA LEU A 82 -16.88 -20.15 3.98
C LEU A 82 -15.42 -19.77 4.15
N GLY A 83 -14.56 -20.18 3.21
CA GLY A 83 -13.12 -20.02 3.39
C GLY A 83 -12.63 -18.58 3.36
N ARG A 84 -13.03 -17.79 2.36
CA ARG A 84 -12.54 -16.43 2.20
C ARG A 84 -13.51 -15.51 1.48
N ILE A 85 -13.52 -14.25 1.90
CA ILE A 85 -14.12 -13.13 1.14
C ILE A 85 -13.08 -12.04 0.99
N THR A 86 -12.87 -11.56 -0.24
CA THR A 86 -12.09 -10.35 -0.51
C THR A 86 -13.05 -9.24 -0.95
N GLY A 87 -13.09 -8.16 -0.16
CA GLY A 87 -13.81 -6.94 -0.47
C GLY A 87 -12.89 -5.93 -1.17
N LEU A 88 -13.21 -5.58 -2.40
CA LEU A 88 -12.50 -4.57 -3.18
C LEU A 88 -13.26 -3.26 -3.08
N ASP A 89 -12.77 -2.36 -2.27
CA ASP A 89 -13.37 -1.06 -1.97
C ASP A 89 -14.89 -1.14 -1.74
N PRO A 90 -15.33 -1.77 -0.62
CA PRO A 90 -16.75 -1.95 -0.32
C PRO A 90 -17.50 -0.62 -0.36
N ALA A 91 -18.72 -0.60 -0.90
CA ALA A 91 -19.51 0.62 -1.07
C ALA A 91 -19.82 1.32 0.26
N GLU A 92 -19.60 2.65 0.35
CA GLU A 92 -19.93 3.45 1.53
C GLU A 92 -21.43 3.69 1.67
N PRO A 93 -22.16 4.20 0.65
CA PRO A 93 -23.55 4.63 0.84
C PRO A 93 -24.46 3.49 1.29
N TYR A 94 -25.15 3.70 2.41
CA TYR A 94 -26.04 2.75 3.13
C TYR A 94 -25.35 1.66 3.94
N PHE A 95 -24.02 1.58 3.95
CA PHE A 95 -23.28 0.51 4.64
C PHE A 95 -22.34 1.02 5.72
N GLN A 96 -21.65 2.14 5.50
CA GLN A 96 -20.71 2.69 6.50
C GLN A 96 -21.44 3.04 7.80
N GLY A 97 -20.84 2.68 8.93
CA GLY A 97 -21.40 2.93 10.26
C GLY A 97 -22.63 2.08 10.61
N THR A 98 -23.00 1.10 9.77
CA THR A 98 -24.13 0.20 10.05
C THR A 98 -23.70 -1.03 10.86
N GLU A 99 -24.71 -1.74 11.40
CA GLU A 99 -24.48 -3.00 12.11
C GLU A 99 -23.86 -4.08 11.19
N PRO A 100 -23.05 -5.00 11.73
CA PRO A 100 -22.41 -6.07 10.97
C PRO A 100 -23.32 -6.85 10.04
N MET A 101 -24.55 -7.16 10.49
CA MET A 101 -25.53 -7.90 9.68
C MET A 101 -26.01 -7.20 8.38
N ILE A 102 -25.65 -5.90 8.22
CA ILE A 102 -26.08 -5.09 7.05
C ILE A 102 -24.94 -4.99 6.01
N ARG A 103 -23.71 -5.18 6.40
CA ARG A 103 -22.52 -4.99 5.57
C ARG A 103 -21.58 -6.19 5.65
N LEU A 104 -20.58 -6.23 4.78
CA LEU A 104 -19.48 -7.19 4.90
C LEU A 104 -18.76 -7.01 6.25
N ASP A 105 -18.52 -8.11 6.96
CA ASP A 105 -17.81 -8.11 8.24
C ASP A 105 -17.02 -9.42 8.46
N PRO A 106 -16.15 -9.50 9.50
CA PRO A 106 -15.28 -10.65 9.71
C PRO A 106 -16.02 -11.97 9.98
N THR A 107 -17.30 -11.93 10.38
CA THR A 107 -18.05 -13.16 10.69
C THR A 107 -18.58 -13.88 9.43
N ASP A 108 -18.46 -13.25 8.25
CA ASP A 108 -18.98 -13.78 6.99
C ASP A 108 -18.10 -14.88 6.37
N ALA A 109 -16.83 -15.01 6.79
CA ALA A 109 -15.92 -16.07 6.35
C ALA A 109 -14.81 -16.34 7.36
N GLU A 110 -14.07 -17.44 7.18
CA GLU A 110 -12.86 -17.73 7.98
C GLU A 110 -11.78 -16.66 7.80
N LEU A 111 -11.71 -16.04 6.62
CA LEU A 111 -10.88 -14.87 6.33
C LEU A 111 -11.67 -13.85 5.53
N VAL A 112 -11.75 -12.64 6.02
CA VAL A 112 -12.25 -11.47 5.28
C VAL A 112 -11.11 -10.47 5.16
N ASP A 113 -10.69 -10.18 3.93
CA ASP A 113 -9.68 -9.18 3.64
C ASP A 113 -10.24 -8.09 2.72
N ILE A 114 -9.87 -6.85 2.98
CA ILE A 114 -10.47 -5.69 2.32
C ILE A 114 -9.35 -4.78 1.80
N ILE A 115 -9.52 -4.27 0.58
CA ILE A 115 -8.70 -3.20 0.00
C ILE A 115 -9.54 -1.94 -0.03
N HIS A 116 -9.16 -0.91 0.74
CA HIS A 116 -9.78 0.41 0.75
C HIS A 116 -9.04 1.34 -0.19
N SER A 117 -9.71 1.91 -1.18
CA SER A 117 -9.05 2.77 -2.17
C SER A 117 -9.77 4.09 -2.44
N ASP A 118 -11.01 4.26 -1.98
CA ASP A 118 -11.81 5.47 -2.22
C ASP A 118 -12.63 5.86 -0.97
N GLY A 119 -11.98 5.78 0.20
CA GLY A 119 -12.59 5.98 1.53
C GLY A 119 -12.89 7.45 1.89
N GLY A 120 -12.97 8.35 0.91
CA GLY A 120 -13.42 9.73 1.11
C GLY A 120 -14.92 9.77 1.41
N PHE A 121 -15.35 10.73 2.27
CA PHE A 121 -16.78 10.90 2.55
C PHE A 121 -17.59 11.22 1.29
N PHE A 122 -18.60 10.41 0.98
CA PHE A 122 -19.42 10.54 -0.23
C PHE A 122 -19.97 11.97 -0.44
N PHE A 123 -20.48 12.63 0.61
CA PHE A 123 -21.06 13.96 0.50
C PHE A 123 -20.07 15.11 0.34
N THR A 124 -18.81 14.92 0.70
CA THR A 124 -17.79 16.00 0.69
C THR A 124 -16.71 15.81 -0.36
N SER A 125 -16.35 14.55 -0.65
CA SER A 125 -15.26 14.20 -1.57
C SER A 125 -15.67 13.27 -2.70
N LEU A 126 -16.98 12.92 -2.78
CA LEU A 126 -17.51 11.95 -3.76
C LEU A 126 -16.83 10.57 -3.69
N GLY A 127 -16.31 10.18 -2.53
CA GLY A 127 -15.79 8.84 -2.30
C GLY A 127 -16.92 7.80 -2.33
N TYR A 128 -16.67 6.68 -2.97
CA TYR A 128 -17.66 5.59 -3.08
C TYR A 128 -17.39 4.45 -2.12
N GLY A 129 -16.17 4.35 -1.62
CA GLY A 129 -15.67 3.27 -0.77
C GLY A 129 -15.80 3.56 0.72
N MET A 130 -15.93 2.50 1.50
CA MET A 130 -15.90 2.56 2.97
C MET A 130 -14.46 2.78 3.47
N TYR A 131 -14.31 3.62 4.49
CA TYR A 131 -13.03 3.82 5.19
C TYR A 131 -12.93 3.02 6.49
N ASP A 132 -14.07 2.68 7.12
CA ASP A 132 -14.05 1.90 8.36
C ASP A 132 -13.51 0.49 8.12
N PRO A 133 -12.63 -0.02 9.01
CA PRO A 133 -12.17 -1.40 8.90
C PRO A 133 -13.31 -2.35 9.16
N THR A 134 -13.52 -3.30 8.28
CA THR A 134 -14.61 -4.27 8.32
C THR A 134 -14.18 -5.69 7.95
N GLY A 135 -12.87 -5.94 7.89
CA GLY A 135 -12.26 -7.23 7.63
C GLY A 135 -11.54 -7.82 8.84
N HIS A 136 -10.95 -8.96 8.66
CA HIS A 136 -9.85 -9.43 9.51
C HIS A 136 -8.59 -8.62 9.19
N LEU A 137 -8.36 -8.41 7.88
CA LEU A 137 -7.26 -7.62 7.33
C LEU A 137 -7.84 -6.49 6.49
N ASP A 138 -7.52 -5.26 6.84
CA ASP A 138 -7.95 -4.06 6.13
C ASP A 138 -6.72 -3.34 5.58
N PHE A 139 -6.56 -3.37 4.26
CA PHE A 139 -5.44 -2.77 3.55
C PHE A 139 -5.80 -1.37 3.05
N TYR A 140 -4.94 -0.41 3.34
CA TYR A 140 -5.08 1.00 2.97
C TYR A 140 -3.91 1.43 2.06
N PRO A 141 -3.89 1.03 0.77
CA PRO A 141 -2.89 1.54 -0.16
C PRO A 141 -2.98 3.05 -0.25
N ASN A 142 -1.83 3.75 -0.14
CA ASN A 142 -1.72 5.21 -0.22
C ASN A 142 -2.70 5.94 0.75
N GLY A 143 -2.93 5.36 1.93
CA GLY A 143 -3.85 5.89 2.92
C GLY A 143 -5.33 5.55 2.70
N GLY A 144 -5.69 4.88 1.59
CA GLY A 144 -7.04 4.37 1.33
C GLY A 144 -8.07 5.39 0.85
N ILE A 145 -7.63 6.61 0.45
CA ILE A 145 -8.53 7.71 0.04
C ILE A 145 -8.24 8.15 -1.40
N GLU A 146 -7.00 8.54 -1.68
CA GLU A 146 -6.59 9.04 -2.99
C GLU A 146 -5.49 8.17 -3.57
N MET A 147 -5.70 7.68 -4.78
CA MET A 147 -4.79 6.74 -5.41
C MET A 147 -3.92 7.42 -6.46
N PRO A 148 -2.62 7.08 -6.53
CA PRO A 148 -1.72 7.62 -7.52
C PRO A 148 -2.26 7.45 -8.95
N GLY A 149 -2.21 8.55 -9.74
CA GLY A 149 -2.71 8.61 -11.12
C GLY A 149 -4.22 8.78 -11.23
N CYS A 150 -4.92 9.11 -10.14
CA CYS A 150 -6.33 9.52 -10.16
C CYS A 150 -6.52 11.04 -9.99
N ASP A 151 -5.47 11.77 -9.82
CA ASP A 151 -5.39 13.23 -9.74
C ASP A 151 -5.39 13.95 -11.10
N GLU A 152 -5.38 13.17 -12.19
CA GLU A 152 -5.43 13.69 -13.56
C GLU A 152 -6.79 14.36 -13.85
N GLY A 153 -6.76 15.49 -14.55
CA GLY A 153 -7.99 16.23 -14.88
C GLY A 153 -8.94 15.45 -15.79
N LEU A 154 -10.25 15.78 -15.73
CA LEU A 154 -11.31 15.14 -16.53
C LEU A 154 -10.98 15.05 -18.04
N THR A 155 -10.26 16.03 -18.60
CA THR A 155 -9.85 16.02 -20.01
C THR A 155 -8.93 14.85 -20.34
N HIS A 156 -8.05 14.46 -19.42
CA HIS A 156 -7.17 13.30 -19.58
C HIS A 156 -7.98 12.00 -19.76
N TYR A 157 -8.98 11.80 -18.91
CA TYR A 157 -9.85 10.61 -18.99
C TYR A 157 -10.74 10.57 -20.23
N ILE A 158 -11.21 11.74 -20.70
CA ILE A 158 -11.98 11.85 -21.95
C ILE A 158 -11.10 11.45 -23.14
N ASP A 159 -9.87 11.93 -23.18
CA ASP A 159 -8.93 11.64 -24.26
C ASP A 159 -8.51 10.15 -24.29
N MET A 160 -8.27 9.58 -23.11
CA MET A 160 -7.88 8.16 -22.96
C MET A 160 -8.99 7.20 -23.37
N ASN A 161 -10.25 7.52 -23.07
CA ASN A 161 -11.39 6.61 -23.24
C ASN A 161 -12.23 6.90 -24.49
N GLY A 162 -11.84 7.89 -25.29
CA GLY A 162 -12.48 8.20 -26.57
C GLY A 162 -13.89 8.79 -26.46
N GLY A 163 -14.29 9.31 -25.29
CA GLY A 163 -15.58 9.97 -25.15
C GLY A 163 -15.87 10.55 -23.78
N ILE A 164 -16.73 11.59 -23.76
CA ILE A 164 -17.09 12.35 -22.56
C ILE A 164 -17.80 11.46 -21.49
N TYR A 165 -18.63 10.50 -21.92
CA TYR A 165 -19.39 9.66 -21.01
C TYR A 165 -18.50 8.64 -20.28
N GLU A 166 -17.68 7.89 -21.03
CA GLU A 166 -16.80 6.87 -20.45
C GLU A 166 -15.66 7.54 -19.65
N GLY A 167 -15.04 8.60 -20.15
CA GLY A 167 -14.01 9.36 -19.44
C GLY A 167 -14.53 10.03 -18.18
N GLY A 168 -15.75 10.59 -18.21
CA GLY A 168 -16.37 11.16 -17.01
C GLY A 168 -16.67 10.11 -15.93
N ARG A 169 -17.09 8.93 -16.33
CA ARG A 169 -17.33 7.80 -15.40
C ARG A 169 -16.04 7.31 -14.76
N GLU A 170 -14.99 7.12 -15.54
CA GLU A 170 -13.68 6.73 -15.00
C GLU A 170 -13.04 7.80 -14.14
N TYR A 171 -13.16 9.06 -14.50
CA TYR A 171 -12.68 10.17 -13.67
C TYR A 171 -13.29 10.15 -12.26
N VAL A 172 -14.61 9.99 -12.19
CA VAL A 172 -15.33 10.00 -10.90
C VAL A 172 -15.09 8.72 -10.09
N ALA A 173 -14.84 7.58 -10.76
CA ALA A 173 -14.68 6.29 -10.11
C ALA A 173 -13.21 5.80 -10.06
N CYS A 174 -12.24 6.65 -10.43
CA CYS A 174 -10.84 6.24 -10.57
C CYS A 174 -10.30 5.57 -9.30
N ASN A 175 -10.38 6.24 -8.17
CA ASN A 175 -9.92 5.69 -6.88
C ASN A 175 -10.64 4.39 -6.56
N HIS A 176 -11.97 4.35 -6.74
CA HIS A 176 -12.81 3.19 -6.49
C HIS A 176 -12.41 1.95 -7.32
N LEU A 177 -12.00 2.16 -8.57
CA LEU A 177 -11.57 1.09 -9.47
C LEU A 177 -10.13 0.60 -9.21
N LYS A 178 -9.31 1.38 -8.50
CA LYS A 178 -7.92 0.99 -8.18
C LYS A 178 -7.83 -0.28 -7.33
N ALA A 179 -8.77 -0.53 -6.44
CA ALA A 179 -8.81 -1.78 -5.67
C ALA A 179 -8.83 -3.03 -6.58
N ILE A 180 -9.56 -2.96 -7.72
CA ILE A 180 -9.57 -4.04 -8.72
C ILE A 180 -8.20 -4.20 -9.38
N ALA A 181 -7.57 -3.08 -9.75
CA ALA A 181 -6.24 -3.09 -10.38
C ALA A 181 -5.17 -3.65 -9.43
N TYR A 182 -5.18 -3.24 -8.17
CA TYR A 182 -4.26 -3.75 -7.15
C TYR A 182 -4.43 -5.25 -6.92
N PHE A 183 -5.67 -5.70 -6.77
CA PHE A 183 -5.95 -7.13 -6.63
C PHE A 183 -5.49 -7.92 -7.87
N HIS A 184 -5.76 -7.41 -9.07
CA HIS A 184 -5.33 -8.03 -10.32
C HIS A 184 -3.80 -8.14 -10.40
N ASP A 185 -3.09 -7.05 -10.11
CA ASP A 185 -1.62 -7.03 -10.15
C ASP A 185 -1.02 -7.97 -9.09
N SER A 186 -1.66 -8.14 -7.92
CA SER A 186 -1.15 -8.98 -6.84
C SER A 186 -1.14 -10.47 -7.15
N ILE A 187 -1.91 -10.95 -8.16
CA ILE A 187 -2.07 -12.39 -8.44
C ILE A 187 -0.74 -13.00 -8.91
N ASN A 188 -0.08 -12.36 -9.88
CA ASN A 188 1.13 -12.86 -10.54
C ASN A 188 2.36 -11.96 -10.33
N SER A 189 2.30 -11.02 -9.40
CA SER A 189 3.42 -10.09 -9.16
C SER A 189 4.61 -10.79 -8.52
N VAL A 190 5.81 -10.49 -9.03
CA VAL A 190 7.08 -10.85 -8.36
C VAL A 190 7.27 -10.01 -7.09
N CYS A 191 6.84 -8.75 -7.12
CA CYS A 191 6.81 -7.86 -5.97
C CYS A 191 5.64 -8.26 -5.06
N PRO A 192 5.85 -8.51 -3.75
CA PRO A 192 4.87 -9.19 -2.90
C PRO A 192 3.71 -8.32 -2.42
N MET A 193 3.63 -7.04 -2.83
CA MET A 193 2.64 -6.08 -2.29
C MET A 193 2.55 -6.12 -0.75
N MET A 194 3.71 -6.08 -0.10
CA MET A 194 3.79 -6.16 1.36
C MET A 194 3.20 -4.91 2.00
N ALA A 195 2.33 -5.14 2.98
CA ALA A 195 1.70 -4.09 3.76
C ALA A 195 2.06 -4.22 5.25
N TYR A 196 2.17 -3.08 5.90
CA TYR A 196 2.78 -2.96 7.22
C TYR A 196 1.74 -2.53 8.26
N PRO A 197 1.70 -3.18 9.44
CA PRO A 197 0.80 -2.77 10.50
C PRO A 197 1.21 -1.40 11.03
N CYS A 198 0.30 -0.43 10.99
CA CYS A 198 0.53 0.90 11.53
C CYS A 198 -0.75 1.48 12.13
N ARG A 199 -0.60 2.43 13.05
CA ARG A 199 -1.73 3.09 13.68
C ARG A 199 -2.51 3.98 12.70
N ASP A 200 -1.77 4.71 11.86
CA ASP A 200 -2.28 5.65 10.87
C ASP A 200 -1.31 5.77 9.69
N TYR A 201 -1.80 6.36 8.58
CA TYR A 201 -1.04 6.49 7.35
C TYR A 201 0.09 7.51 7.45
N ASP A 202 -0.12 8.64 8.14
CA ASP A 202 0.92 9.67 8.31
C ASP A 202 2.17 9.07 8.97
N ARG A 203 1.95 8.26 10.02
CA ARG A 203 3.05 7.57 10.70
C ARG A 203 3.73 6.52 9.82
N PHE A 204 3.00 5.89 8.90
CA PHE A 204 3.57 4.99 7.93
C PHE A 204 4.41 5.76 6.90
N GLU A 205 3.91 6.88 6.35
CA GLU A 205 4.65 7.74 5.43
C GLU A 205 5.92 8.34 6.05
N ASP A 206 5.90 8.63 7.34
CA ASP A 206 7.09 9.01 8.10
C ASP A 206 8.11 7.86 8.28
N GLY A 207 7.82 6.66 7.75
CA GLY A 207 8.71 5.50 7.79
C GLY A 207 8.77 4.76 9.13
N HIS A 208 7.88 5.05 10.09
CA HIS A 208 7.94 4.46 11.43
C HIS A 208 7.44 3.03 11.55
N CYS A 209 6.81 2.48 10.51
CA CYS A 209 6.05 1.23 10.63
C CYS A 209 6.54 0.08 9.74
N LEU A 210 7.76 0.15 9.18
CA LEU A 210 8.25 -0.89 8.26
C LEU A 210 8.72 -2.18 8.95
N ASP A 211 8.94 -2.15 10.25
CA ASP A 211 9.27 -3.35 11.01
C ASP A 211 8.00 -4.17 11.26
N CYS A 212 7.96 -5.39 10.78
CA CYS A 212 6.80 -6.29 10.94
C CYS A 212 6.56 -6.72 12.39
N GLY A 213 7.56 -6.61 13.26
CA GLY A 213 7.46 -6.93 14.67
C GLY A 213 6.83 -8.29 14.96
N GLN A 214 6.18 -8.39 16.10
CA GLN A 214 5.46 -9.61 16.49
C GLN A 214 4.08 -9.74 15.83
N GLY A 215 3.51 -8.62 15.33
CA GLY A 215 2.20 -8.59 14.67
C GLY A 215 2.23 -9.16 13.25
N GLY A 216 3.41 -9.23 12.65
CA GLY A 216 3.60 -9.66 11.28
C GLY A 216 3.12 -8.64 10.24
N CYS A 217 3.71 -8.67 9.05
CA CYS A 217 3.22 -7.97 7.88
C CYS A 217 2.33 -8.89 7.05
N ALA A 218 1.46 -8.33 6.24
CA ALA A 218 0.54 -9.09 5.39
C ALA A 218 0.69 -8.66 3.92
N GLN A 219 0.52 -9.60 3.00
CA GLN A 219 0.47 -9.28 1.57
C GLN A 219 -0.93 -8.80 1.20
N MET A 220 -1.04 -7.63 0.58
CA MET A 220 -2.31 -7.15 0.04
C MET A 220 -2.72 -7.95 -1.20
N GLY A 221 -4.01 -8.24 -1.35
CA GLY A 221 -4.60 -8.81 -2.55
C GLY A 221 -4.66 -10.34 -2.53
N TYR A 222 -4.35 -10.99 -3.66
CA TYR A 222 -4.62 -12.41 -3.86
C TYR A 222 -3.98 -13.30 -2.78
N HIS A 223 -2.78 -12.95 -2.35
CA HIS A 223 -1.99 -13.72 -1.38
C HIS A 223 -2.17 -13.28 0.09
N ALA A 224 -3.21 -12.54 0.42
CA ALA A 224 -3.48 -12.11 1.80
C ALA A 224 -3.69 -13.29 2.79
N ASP A 225 -4.14 -14.44 2.29
CA ASP A 225 -4.33 -15.67 3.05
C ASP A 225 -3.04 -16.33 3.57
N ARG A 226 -1.88 -15.87 3.11
CA ARG A 226 -0.58 -16.29 3.65
C ARG A 226 -0.35 -15.79 5.08
N TYR A 227 -1.02 -14.71 5.46
CA TYR A 227 -1.04 -14.21 6.82
C TYR A 227 -2.39 -14.54 7.47
N LYS A 228 -2.33 -15.20 8.63
CA LYS A 228 -3.52 -15.54 9.41
C LYS A 228 -3.49 -14.80 10.74
N PRO A 229 -4.43 -13.88 10.99
CA PRO A 229 -4.57 -13.26 12.29
C PRO A 229 -4.80 -14.30 13.39
N ALA A 230 -4.43 -13.96 14.61
CA ALA A 230 -4.78 -14.81 15.76
C ALA A 230 -6.31 -14.91 15.89
N PRO A 231 -6.85 -16.03 16.36
CA PRO A 231 -8.29 -16.21 16.51
C PRO A 231 -8.96 -15.05 17.28
N GLY A 232 -10.02 -14.49 16.72
CA GLY A 232 -10.76 -13.36 17.27
C GLY A 232 -10.13 -11.99 17.07
N VAL A 233 -9.01 -11.90 16.37
CA VAL A 233 -8.39 -10.62 16.00
C VAL A 233 -8.95 -10.18 14.65
N THR A 234 -9.52 -8.98 14.60
CA THR A 234 -10.16 -8.38 13.43
C THR A 234 -9.78 -6.92 13.31
N ASN A 235 -10.12 -6.30 12.19
CA ASN A 235 -9.91 -4.86 11.93
C ASN A 235 -8.44 -4.45 11.99
N LEU A 236 -7.54 -5.34 11.58
CA LEU A 236 -6.12 -5.06 11.50
C LEU A 236 -5.83 -4.17 10.30
N LYS A 237 -5.34 -2.97 10.58
CA LYS A 237 -4.99 -1.99 9.54
C LYS A 237 -3.56 -2.17 9.05
N TYR A 238 -3.43 -2.28 7.73
CA TYR A 238 -2.17 -2.40 7.03
C TYR A 238 -2.03 -1.31 5.97
N TYR A 239 -0.85 -0.73 5.88
CA TYR A 239 -0.53 0.33 4.94
C TYR A 239 0.60 -0.09 4.00
N LEU A 240 0.51 0.37 2.76
CA LEU A 240 1.56 0.27 1.75
C LEU A 240 1.35 1.38 0.73
N ASP A 241 2.39 1.70 -0.02
CA ASP A 241 2.25 2.60 -1.16
C ASP A 241 2.34 1.84 -2.47
N THR A 242 1.72 2.41 -3.49
CA THR A 242 1.64 1.83 -4.82
C THR A 242 1.99 2.85 -5.90
N ALA A 243 2.41 2.36 -7.06
CA ALA A 243 2.63 3.19 -8.24
C ALA A 243 1.31 3.54 -8.95
N ALA A 244 1.32 4.63 -9.71
CA ALA A 244 0.18 5.09 -10.48
C ALA A 244 -0.27 4.10 -11.57
N ARG A 245 0.67 3.35 -12.16
CA ARG A 245 0.45 2.43 -13.30
C ARG A 245 0.98 1.04 -13.00
N SER A 246 0.37 0.03 -13.61
CA SER A 246 0.82 -1.36 -13.52
C SER A 246 2.24 -1.53 -14.15
N PRO A 247 3.11 -2.29 -13.49
CA PRO A 247 2.93 -2.95 -12.19
C PRO A 247 2.87 -1.94 -11.04
N THR A 248 1.82 -2.03 -10.23
CA THR A 248 1.54 -1.05 -9.17
C THR A 248 2.33 -1.26 -7.88
N CYS A 249 2.97 -2.40 -7.73
CA CYS A 249 3.75 -2.75 -6.53
C CYS A 249 5.01 -1.90 -6.41
N LEU A 250 5.28 -1.41 -5.20
CA LEU A 250 6.53 -0.75 -4.81
C LEU A 250 7.22 -1.53 -3.69
N TYR A 251 8.54 -1.43 -3.65
CA TYR A 251 9.38 -1.89 -2.55
C TYR A 251 9.66 -0.74 -1.58
N HIS A 252 9.56 -1.01 -0.29
CA HIS A 252 9.62 -0.02 0.76
C HIS A 252 10.94 -0.13 1.56
N TYR A 253 11.63 0.99 1.72
CA TYR A 253 12.89 1.05 2.46
C TYR A 253 12.83 2.12 3.53
N GLN A 254 13.12 1.73 4.78
CA GLN A 254 13.36 2.66 5.87
C GLN A 254 14.86 2.94 5.95
N ILE A 255 15.23 4.21 5.97
CA ILE A 255 16.62 4.64 6.06
C ILE A 255 16.79 5.48 7.29
N MET A 256 17.70 5.09 8.18
CA MET A 256 18.06 5.87 9.35
C MET A 256 19.52 6.32 9.23
N ILE A 257 19.73 7.64 9.20
CA ILE A 257 21.03 8.27 9.17
C ILE A 257 21.33 8.81 10.57
N THR A 258 22.39 8.30 11.21
CA THR A 258 22.85 8.78 12.51
C THR A 258 24.11 9.62 12.34
N LEU A 259 24.02 10.88 12.72
CA LEU A 259 25.16 11.78 12.70
C LEU A 259 26.10 11.51 13.87
N GLY A 260 27.39 11.62 13.60
CA GLY A 260 28.43 11.49 14.61
C GLY A 260 28.58 12.75 15.44
N THR A 261 29.42 12.64 16.46
CA THR A 261 29.80 13.76 17.35
C THR A 261 31.33 13.91 17.37
N ASP A 262 31.78 15.14 17.19
CA ASP A 262 33.16 15.49 17.31
C ASP A 262 33.30 16.91 17.90
N SER A 263 34.49 17.30 18.38
CA SER A 263 34.71 18.64 18.94
C SER A 263 34.47 19.76 17.90
N ASP A 264 34.68 19.44 16.63
CA ASP A 264 34.51 20.38 15.50
C ASP A 264 33.14 20.25 14.80
N ALA A 265 32.30 19.32 15.28
CA ALA A 265 30.95 19.14 14.72
C ALA A 265 30.04 20.32 15.08
N GLN A 266 29.34 20.84 14.09
CA GLN A 266 28.43 21.96 14.25
C GLN A 266 27.09 21.67 13.56
N GLU A 267 26.03 22.39 13.97
CA GLU A 267 24.74 22.35 13.29
C GLU A 267 24.88 23.04 11.93
N LEU A 268 24.42 22.36 10.87
CA LEU A 268 24.43 22.84 9.49
C LEU A 268 23.07 22.56 8.84
N ASP A 269 22.67 23.39 7.90
CA ASP A 269 21.48 23.15 7.08
C ASP A 269 21.90 22.57 5.73
N GLY A 270 21.18 21.55 5.24
CA GLY A 270 21.53 20.94 3.95
C GLY A 270 20.57 19.85 3.49
N PHE A 271 20.85 19.33 2.30
CA PHE A 271 20.12 18.27 1.64
C PHE A 271 20.89 16.95 1.70
N LEU A 272 20.18 15.84 1.85
CA LEU A 272 20.78 14.52 1.92
C LEU A 272 20.41 13.68 0.71
N HIS A 273 21.38 12.97 0.15
CA HIS A 273 21.23 12.12 -1.01
C HIS A 273 21.91 10.76 -0.79
N LEU A 274 21.25 9.69 -1.24
CA LEU A 274 21.76 8.33 -1.20
C LEU A 274 21.70 7.67 -2.57
N SER A 275 22.74 6.91 -2.88
CA SER A 275 22.78 5.95 -3.98
C SER A 275 23.19 4.58 -3.42
N PHE A 276 22.65 3.53 -3.96
CA PHE A 276 22.87 2.17 -3.48
C PHE A 276 23.71 1.37 -4.48
N VAL A 277 24.61 0.56 -3.96
CA VAL A 277 25.41 -0.39 -4.74
C VAL A 277 25.03 -1.80 -4.28
N THR A 278 24.40 -2.56 -5.16
CA THR A 278 23.96 -3.92 -4.87
C THR A 278 25.13 -4.91 -4.88
N GLN A 279 24.92 -6.10 -4.35
CA GLN A 279 25.93 -7.17 -4.42
C GLN A 279 26.24 -7.61 -5.86
N THR A 280 25.30 -7.42 -6.80
CA THR A 280 25.51 -7.70 -8.23
C THR A 280 26.33 -6.61 -8.94
N GLY A 281 26.63 -5.51 -8.25
CA GLY A 281 27.40 -4.38 -8.78
C GLY A 281 26.54 -3.31 -9.46
N THR A 282 25.22 -3.44 -9.45
CA THR A 282 24.32 -2.38 -9.94
C THR A 282 24.41 -1.16 -9.03
N VAL A 283 24.50 0.01 -9.64
CA VAL A 283 24.54 1.30 -8.94
C VAL A 283 23.28 2.08 -9.30
N THR A 284 22.53 2.53 -8.28
CA THR A 284 21.36 3.38 -8.51
C THR A 284 21.76 4.82 -8.79
N GLU A 285 20.84 5.61 -9.31
CA GLU A 285 20.93 7.06 -9.21
C GLU A 285 20.90 7.54 -7.76
N TYR A 286 21.18 8.82 -7.53
CA TYR A 286 21.03 9.43 -6.22
C TYR A 286 19.56 9.74 -5.93
N TYR A 287 19.05 9.19 -4.85
CA TYR A 287 17.74 9.53 -4.30
C TYR A 287 17.90 10.72 -3.36
N LYS A 288 17.17 11.78 -3.62
CA LYS A 288 17.07 12.94 -2.73
C LYS A 288 16.16 12.55 -1.55
N LEU A 289 16.68 12.61 -0.33
CA LEU A 289 15.94 12.22 0.88
C LEU A 289 15.11 13.36 1.47
N THR A 290 15.44 14.61 1.13
CA THR A 290 14.82 15.80 1.69
C THR A 290 14.44 16.76 0.58
N GLU A 291 13.18 17.19 0.50
CA GLU A 291 12.75 18.18 -0.48
C GLU A 291 13.31 19.57 -0.15
N ASP A 292 13.22 19.96 1.12
CA ASP A 292 13.76 21.21 1.68
C ASP A 292 15.03 20.93 2.48
N PRO A 293 15.90 21.95 2.68
CA PRO A 293 17.07 21.78 3.54
C PRO A 293 16.64 21.53 4.98
N ILE A 294 17.31 20.60 5.64
CA ILE A 294 17.03 20.25 7.02
C ILE A 294 18.21 20.62 7.93
N LYS A 295 17.92 20.83 9.21
CA LYS A 295 18.94 21.04 10.25
C LYS A 295 19.61 19.73 10.61
N LEU A 296 20.88 19.64 10.29
CA LEU A 296 21.77 18.51 10.58
C LEU A 296 22.49 18.75 11.91
N GLN A 297 21.96 18.19 12.99
CA GLN A 297 22.50 18.35 14.34
C GLN A 297 23.43 17.18 14.70
N PRO A 298 24.65 17.43 15.18
CA PRO A 298 25.55 16.36 15.64
C PRO A 298 24.90 15.43 16.67
N GLY A 299 25.07 14.12 16.47
CA GLY A 299 24.51 13.08 17.34
C GLY A 299 23.03 12.74 17.12
N ASN A 300 22.32 13.47 16.28
CA ASN A 300 20.92 13.16 15.97
C ASN A 300 20.79 12.07 14.90
N SER A 301 19.64 11.40 14.93
CA SER A 301 19.24 10.43 13.90
C SER A 301 18.06 10.97 13.09
N TYR A 302 18.11 10.73 11.79
CA TYR A 302 17.11 11.17 10.82
C TYR A 302 16.55 9.96 10.10
N LEU A 303 15.23 9.86 10.06
CA LEU A 303 14.49 8.76 9.46
C LEU A 303 13.92 9.19 8.11
N TYR A 304 14.09 8.35 7.09
CA TYR A 304 13.56 8.56 5.75
C TYR A 304 12.88 7.31 5.24
N PHE A 305 11.92 7.52 4.36
CA PHE A 305 11.16 6.47 3.73
C PHE A 305 11.32 6.55 2.20
N LEU A 306 11.82 5.48 1.58
CA LEU A 306 11.93 5.38 0.13
C LEU A 306 11.01 4.30 -0.42
N LYS A 307 10.39 4.60 -1.55
CA LYS A 307 9.46 3.75 -2.29
C LYS A 307 10.01 3.55 -3.69
N LEU A 308 10.35 2.32 -4.05
CA LEU A 308 11.07 2.03 -5.28
C LEU A 308 10.34 0.99 -6.13
N PRO A 309 10.33 1.14 -7.46
CA PRO A 309 9.70 0.15 -8.35
C PRO A 309 10.53 -1.14 -8.48
N THR A 310 11.77 -1.14 -7.98
CA THR A 310 12.71 -2.26 -8.12
C THR A 310 13.26 -2.64 -6.76
N ASP A 311 13.37 -3.94 -6.49
CA ASP A 311 14.06 -4.43 -5.31
C ASP A 311 15.57 -4.12 -5.40
N LEU A 312 16.10 -3.51 -4.37
CA LEU A 312 17.55 -3.28 -4.23
C LEU A 312 18.29 -4.57 -3.85
N GLY A 313 17.58 -5.57 -3.34
CA GLY A 313 18.17 -6.82 -2.86
C GLY A 313 19.21 -6.60 -1.75
N ASN A 314 20.25 -7.43 -1.74
CA ASN A 314 21.36 -7.25 -0.80
C ASN A 314 22.29 -6.14 -1.27
N LEU A 315 22.54 -5.17 -0.40
CA LEU A 315 23.42 -4.05 -0.66
C LEU A 315 24.87 -4.38 -0.29
N GLN A 316 25.81 -3.93 -1.10
CA GLN A 316 27.24 -4.00 -0.82
C GLN A 316 27.76 -2.71 -0.19
N ARG A 317 27.26 -1.57 -0.66
CA ARG A 317 27.66 -0.23 -0.22
C ARG A 317 26.48 0.74 -0.35
N VAL A 318 26.56 1.80 0.44
CA VAL A 318 25.74 3.00 0.27
C VAL A 318 26.66 4.16 -0.08
N ARG A 319 26.32 4.92 -1.10
CA ARG A 319 26.98 6.17 -1.45
C ARG A 319 26.19 7.31 -0.86
N PHE A 320 26.85 8.08 -0.04
CA PHE A 320 26.28 9.24 0.63
C PHE A 320 26.83 10.51 0.01
N LEU A 321 25.95 11.47 -0.24
CA LEU A 321 26.25 12.81 -0.71
C LEU A 321 25.37 13.78 0.08
N TRP A 322 25.91 14.93 0.48
CA TRP A 322 25.13 15.99 1.07
C TRP A 322 25.53 17.34 0.49
N ASP A 323 24.55 18.24 0.37
CA ASP A 323 24.73 19.59 -0.15
C ASP A 323 24.39 20.57 0.96
N TYR A 324 25.30 21.50 1.22
CA TYR A 324 25.08 22.55 2.22
C TYR A 324 24.13 23.62 1.67
N ASP A 325 23.15 24.02 2.47
CA ASP A 325 22.26 25.11 2.09
C ASP A 325 22.90 26.46 2.34
N TRP A 326 23.61 26.96 1.35
CA TRP A 326 24.22 28.28 1.41
C TRP A 326 23.38 29.33 0.67
N SER A 327 23.31 30.55 1.20
CA SER A 327 22.60 31.67 0.60
C SER A 327 23.52 32.85 0.33
N ILE A 328 23.46 33.39 -0.89
CA ILE A 328 24.17 34.64 -1.24
C ILE A 328 23.67 35.81 -0.37
N ALA A 329 22.40 35.77 0.05
CA ALA A 329 21.80 36.80 0.89
C ALA A 329 22.20 36.70 2.38
N ASN A 330 22.77 35.56 2.81
CA ASN A 330 23.18 35.35 4.20
C ASN A 330 24.70 35.04 4.29
N PRO A 331 25.56 36.08 4.52
CA PRO A 331 27.00 35.89 4.60
C PRO A 331 27.48 34.95 5.73
N THR A 332 26.66 34.69 6.73
CA THR A 332 27.02 33.74 7.81
C THR A 332 27.03 32.29 7.34
N THR A 333 26.45 31.99 6.18
CA THR A 333 26.49 30.67 5.56
C THR A 333 27.72 30.48 4.65
N TRP A 334 28.61 31.48 4.50
CA TRP A 334 29.75 31.41 3.61
C TRP A 334 30.97 30.80 4.29
N PHE A 335 31.37 29.63 3.82
CA PHE A 335 32.63 29.02 4.21
C PHE A 335 33.75 29.47 3.26
N ILE A 336 34.41 30.60 3.56
CA ILE A 336 35.42 31.25 2.67
C ILE A 336 36.72 30.47 2.62
N PHE A 337 37.06 29.73 3.69
CA PHE A 337 38.38 29.09 3.85
C PHE A 337 38.37 27.57 3.87
N SER A 338 37.20 26.93 4.08
CA SER A 338 37.08 25.48 4.09
C SER A 338 35.66 25.08 3.72
N LYS A 339 35.47 23.95 3.00
CA LYS A 339 34.14 23.37 2.78
C LYS A 339 33.53 22.90 4.09
N PRO A 340 32.21 23.08 4.30
CA PRO A 340 31.54 22.56 5.47
C PRO A 340 31.61 21.03 5.54
N LYS A 341 31.51 20.49 6.74
CA LYS A 341 31.64 19.06 7.03
C LYS A 341 30.57 18.64 8.01
N ILE A 342 29.98 17.47 7.79
CA ILE A 342 29.17 16.78 8.79
C ILE A 342 29.88 15.52 9.26
N TRP A 343 29.65 15.15 10.51
CA TRP A 343 30.16 13.92 11.09
C TRP A 343 29.05 12.87 11.05
N MET A 344 29.38 11.64 10.67
CA MET A 344 28.43 10.55 10.57
C MET A 344 28.93 9.32 11.32
N ASP A 345 28.03 8.64 12.00
CA ASP A 345 28.30 7.38 12.66
C ASP A 345 27.91 6.20 11.76
N GLN A 346 26.65 6.16 11.31
CA GLN A 346 26.16 5.06 10.48
C GLN A 346 24.92 5.45 9.65
N ILE A 347 24.68 4.64 8.61
CA ILE A 347 23.42 4.58 7.87
C ILE A 347 22.84 3.17 8.02
N GLN A 348 21.60 3.06 8.47
CA GLN A 348 20.86 1.80 8.51
C GLN A 348 19.82 1.79 7.43
N VAL A 349 19.67 0.65 6.74
CA VAL A 349 18.66 0.40 5.72
C VAL A 349 17.87 -0.85 6.13
N LEU A 350 16.57 -0.69 6.33
CA LEU A 350 15.63 -1.81 6.49
C LEU A 350 14.86 -1.97 5.18
N ALA A 351 15.01 -3.13 4.54
CA ALA A 351 14.17 -3.53 3.41
C ALA A 351 12.87 -4.11 3.94
N GLY A 352 11.75 -3.44 3.67
CA GLY A 352 10.44 -3.79 4.25
C GLY A 352 9.96 -5.18 3.86
N GLU A 353 10.09 -5.55 2.60
CA GLU A 353 9.58 -6.82 2.07
C GLU A 353 10.34 -8.05 2.61
N SER A 354 11.64 -7.93 2.75
CA SER A 354 12.50 -9.01 3.24
C SER A 354 12.78 -8.94 4.74
N GLN A 355 12.45 -7.83 5.39
CA GLN A 355 12.82 -7.51 6.77
C GLN A 355 14.32 -7.54 7.03
N ASN A 356 15.13 -7.43 5.97
CA ASN A 356 16.58 -7.42 6.07
C ASN A 356 17.06 -6.03 6.52
N ARG A 357 17.76 -5.98 7.64
CA ARG A 357 18.36 -4.76 8.20
C ARG A 357 19.87 -4.77 7.96
N MET A 358 20.33 -3.78 7.22
CA MET A 358 21.75 -3.61 6.86
C MET A 358 22.28 -2.31 7.48
N SER A 359 23.49 -2.38 8.07
CA SER A 359 24.15 -1.22 8.67
C SER A 359 25.44 -0.91 7.92
N PHE A 360 25.66 0.36 7.61
CA PHE A 360 26.82 0.89 6.90
C PHE A 360 27.52 1.89 7.80
N CYS A 361 28.77 1.58 8.22
CA CYS A 361 29.45 2.34 9.25
C CYS A 361 30.35 3.41 8.66
N ALA A 362 30.27 4.60 9.22
CA ALA A 362 31.19 5.70 8.99
C ALA A 362 32.19 5.88 10.15
N PHE A 363 31.92 5.26 11.31
CA PHE A 363 32.80 5.29 12.49
C PHE A 363 33.18 6.71 12.95
N ASN A 364 32.20 7.59 12.96
CA ASN A 364 32.37 8.99 13.31
C ASN A 364 33.39 9.74 12.42
N ASN A 365 33.44 9.40 11.12
CA ASN A 365 34.21 10.16 10.14
C ASN A 365 33.44 11.39 9.67
N TYR A 366 34.17 12.36 9.13
CA TYR A 366 33.56 13.54 8.53
C TYR A 366 33.33 13.38 7.02
N PHE A 367 32.31 14.03 6.54
CA PHE A 367 31.86 14.06 5.13
C PHE A 367 31.84 15.51 4.66
N VAL A 368 32.58 15.76 3.59
CA VAL A 368 32.69 17.10 2.99
C VAL A 368 31.53 17.31 2.03
N GLU A 369 30.96 18.51 2.02
CA GLU A 369 29.93 18.96 1.08
C GLU A 369 30.33 18.65 -0.37
N ASP A 370 29.36 18.27 -1.22
CA ASP A 370 29.51 17.94 -2.64
C ASP A 370 30.51 16.79 -2.92
N VAL A 371 30.87 16.00 -1.93
CA VAL A 371 31.77 14.85 -2.10
C VAL A 371 31.04 13.54 -1.85
N SER A 372 30.85 12.77 -2.91
CA SER A 372 30.30 11.42 -2.80
C SER A 372 31.25 10.50 -2.04
N THR A 373 30.75 9.84 -1.00
CA THR A 373 31.55 8.94 -0.17
C THR A 373 30.86 7.58 -0.03
N ASP A 374 31.62 6.50 -0.21
CA ASP A 374 31.14 5.13 -0.08
C ASP A 374 31.23 4.66 1.39
N LEU A 375 30.10 4.20 1.96
CA LEU A 375 30.05 3.47 3.23
C LEU A 375 29.87 1.97 2.93
N ARG A 376 30.59 1.15 3.69
CA ARG A 376 30.54 -0.32 3.60
C ARG A 376 29.78 -0.90 4.77
N LEU A 377 29.28 -2.14 4.57
CA LEU A 377 28.68 -2.91 5.66
C LEU A 377 29.63 -2.97 6.86
N CYS A 378 29.06 -2.78 8.07
CA CYS A 378 29.79 -2.98 9.32
C CYS A 378 30.21 -4.48 9.48
#